data_ebb4aa34f9438e00d67afc8d5f960a7e
#
_entry.id   ebb4aa34f9438e00d67afc8d5f960a7e
#
_cell.length_a   1.000
_cell.length_b   1.000
_cell.length_c   1.000
_cell.angle_alpha   90.00
_cell.angle_beta   90.00
_cell.angle_gamma   90.00
#
_symmetry.space_group_name_H-M   'P 1'
#
loop_
_entity.id
_entity.type
_entity.pdbx_description
1 polymer ?
#
loop_
_entity_poly.entity_id
_entity_poly.type
_entity_poly.pdbx_seq_one_letter_code
_entity_poly.pdbx_strand_id
1 'polypeptide(L)'
;MIMSNSTYNQLTANLELLKLTQMKLHLDEIRDFVTTNGLSFTEGLLKLSSYEVDFKEQNASRSMIKAAAFPFVKELKDYDFEFQPSVNEQEMRELASLGFLEKNENIVFLGPSGVGKTHLATSIGIAAAKKHASTYFIKCNDLLQQLKRAQLENRLDARLKHFSKYRLLIIDELGYLPINKEDSNLFFQLIDMRYEKKSTILTTNMNFNEWDGVFYDAVVANAIMDRILHHAHVVPISGKSYRLKDHLR
;
A
#
# COMPACT_ATOMS: atom_id res chain seq x y z
N MET A 1 35.70 34.90 4.05
CA MET A 1 34.84 35.96 4.61
C MET A 1 34.17 35.39 5.86
N ILE A 2 34.57 35.84 7.04
CA ILE A 2 34.05 35.34 8.32
C ILE A 2 32.64 35.93 8.46
N MET A 3 31.60 35.07 8.33
CA MET A 3 30.23 35.49 8.68
C MET A 3 30.25 36.01 10.12
N SER A 4 29.63 37.16 10.37
CA SER A 4 29.47 37.60 11.76
C SER A 4 28.66 36.57 12.51
N ASN A 5 29.06 36.25 13.74
CA ASN A 5 28.37 35.28 14.61
C ASN A 5 26.85 35.58 14.71
N SER A 6 26.44 36.82 14.54
CA SER A 6 25.05 37.28 14.52
C SER A 6 24.27 36.77 13.28
N THR A 7 24.82 36.84 12.06
CA THR A 7 24.14 36.42 10.83
C THR A 7 23.95 34.89 10.80
N TYR A 8 24.96 34.14 11.22
CA TYR A 8 24.88 32.68 11.32
C TYR A 8 23.81 32.23 12.33
N ASN A 9 23.79 32.83 13.52
CA ASN A 9 22.81 32.55 14.55
C ASN A 9 21.38 32.88 14.09
N GLN A 10 21.19 33.96 13.34
CA GLN A 10 19.90 34.33 12.79
C GLN A 10 19.46 33.34 11.70
N LEU A 11 20.37 32.91 10.83
CA LEU A 11 20.08 31.91 9.79
C LEU A 11 19.65 30.56 10.43
N THR A 12 20.41 30.08 11.42
CA THR A 12 20.09 28.83 12.12
C THR A 12 18.76 28.92 12.86
N ALA A 13 18.43 30.04 13.47
CA ALA A 13 17.14 30.29 14.11
C ALA A 13 15.98 30.28 13.08
N ASN A 14 16.19 30.90 11.91
CA ASN A 14 15.19 30.90 10.84
C ASN A 14 14.96 29.48 10.28
N LEU A 15 16.01 28.69 10.07
CA LEU A 15 15.89 27.31 9.61
C LEU A 15 15.10 26.44 10.63
N GLU A 16 15.32 26.68 11.92
CA GLU A 16 14.60 26.01 13.00
C GLU A 16 13.09 26.39 13.01
N LEU A 17 12.81 27.69 12.94
CA LEU A 17 11.43 28.22 12.85
C LEU A 17 10.67 27.65 11.65
N LEU A 18 11.35 27.55 10.51
CA LEU A 18 10.81 26.98 9.27
C LEU A 18 10.77 25.43 9.28
N LYS A 19 11.24 24.79 10.34
CA LYS A 19 11.33 23.32 10.47
C LYS A 19 12.17 22.67 9.34
N LEU A 20 13.24 23.34 8.93
CA LEU A 20 14.21 22.87 7.95
C LEU A 20 15.42 22.24 8.68
N THR A 21 15.15 21.15 9.37
CA THR A 21 16.07 20.52 10.33
C THR A 21 17.32 19.94 9.67
N GLN A 22 17.16 19.36 8.48
CA GLN A 22 18.28 18.80 7.73
C GLN A 22 19.15 19.89 7.10
N MET A 23 18.53 20.95 6.61
CA MET A 23 19.29 22.11 6.15
C MET A 23 20.13 22.73 7.28
N LYS A 24 19.56 22.84 8.49
CA LYS A 24 20.31 23.31 9.67
C LYS A 24 21.47 22.37 10.00
N LEU A 25 21.25 21.05 9.99
CA LEU A 25 22.24 20.04 10.32
C LEU A 25 23.44 20.03 9.38
N HIS A 26 23.18 20.16 8.07
CA HIS A 26 24.19 20.07 7.02
C HIS A 26 24.74 21.44 6.56
N LEU A 27 24.35 22.54 7.22
CA LEU A 27 24.69 23.89 6.80
C LEU A 27 26.21 24.14 6.72
N ASP A 28 26.94 23.73 7.75
CA ASP A 28 28.39 23.92 7.81
C ASP A 28 29.12 23.03 6.81
N GLU A 29 28.73 21.75 6.71
CA GLU A 29 29.28 20.79 5.75
C GLU A 29 29.16 21.33 4.31
N ILE A 30 27.97 21.81 3.95
CA ILE A 30 27.72 22.30 2.58
C ILE A 30 28.42 23.62 2.32
N ARG A 31 28.50 24.54 3.30
CA ARG A 31 29.26 25.77 3.18
C ARG A 31 30.74 25.48 2.85
N ASP A 32 31.35 24.57 3.61
CA ASP A 32 32.75 24.21 3.43
C ASP A 32 32.98 23.46 2.11
N PHE A 33 32.04 22.58 1.72
CA PHE A 33 32.05 21.91 0.42
C PHE A 33 31.99 22.91 -0.76
N VAL A 34 31.10 23.89 -0.71
CA VAL A 34 30.96 24.94 -1.74
C VAL A 34 32.25 25.74 -1.86
N THR A 35 32.84 26.13 -0.72
CA THR A 35 34.07 26.94 -0.70
C THR A 35 35.25 26.17 -1.27
N THR A 36 35.40 24.89 -0.89
CA THR A 36 36.52 24.04 -1.32
C THR A 36 36.46 23.70 -2.80
N ASN A 37 35.24 23.49 -3.34
CA ASN A 37 35.06 23.10 -4.74
C ASN A 37 34.75 24.27 -5.70
N GLY A 38 34.74 25.51 -5.20
CA GLY A 38 34.48 26.70 -6.03
C GLY A 38 33.05 26.71 -6.65
N LEU A 39 32.07 26.10 -5.97
CA LEU A 39 30.70 26.03 -6.46
C LEU A 39 29.96 27.36 -6.26
N SER A 40 28.94 27.58 -7.09
CA SER A 40 28.03 28.71 -6.93
C SER A 40 27.14 28.58 -5.70
N PHE A 41 26.60 29.69 -5.22
CA PHE A 41 25.59 29.72 -4.15
C PHE A 41 24.38 28.85 -4.48
N THR A 42 23.92 28.86 -5.74
CA THR A 42 22.77 28.11 -6.21
C THR A 42 23.01 26.60 -6.12
N GLU A 43 24.20 26.12 -6.50
CA GLU A 43 24.59 24.72 -6.40
C GLU A 43 24.65 24.26 -4.95
N GLY A 44 25.22 25.07 -4.07
CA GLY A 44 25.26 24.82 -2.64
C GLY A 44 23.87 24.77 -2.01
N LEU A 45 22.99 25.71 -2.37
CA LEU A 45 21.61 25.75 -1.87
C LEU A 45 20.79 24.55 -2.38
N LEU A 46 20.96 24.17 -3.65
CA LEU A 46 20.31 22.99 -4.22
C LEU A 46 20.72 21.73 -3.44
N LYS A 47 22.02 21.54 -3.20
CA LYS A 47 22.52 20.39 -2.44
C LYS A 47 22.01 20.41 -1.00
N LEU A 48 21.99 21.56 -0.35
CA LEU A 48 21.49 21.69 1.02
C LEU A 48 19.98 21.41 1.11
N SER A 49 19.19 21.91 0.16
CA SER A 49 17.75 21.67 0.12
C SER A 49 17.39 20.23 -0.20
N SER A 50 18.22 19.50 -0.97
CA SER A 50 18.00 18.08 -1.26
C SER A 50 17.96 17.22 0.00
N TYR A 51 18.82 17.48 1.00
CA TYR A 51 18.77 16.78 2.29
C TYR A 51 17.42 16.94 2.99
N GLU A 52 16.84 18.13 2.94
CA GLU A 52 15.54 18.39 3.58
C GLU A 52 14.40 17.75 2.81
N VAL A 53 14.44 17.78 1.47
CA VAL A 53 13.45 17.10 0.61
C VAL A 53 13.46 15.60 0.87
N ASP A 54 14.64 14.97 0.78
CA ASP A 54 14.79 13.53 1.00
C ASP A 54 14.27 13.11 2.40
N PHE A 55 14.58 13.88 3.43
CA PHE A 55 14.11 13.61 4.78
C PHE A 55 12.59 13.72 4.90
N LYS A 56 12.00 14.77 4.30
CA LYS A 56 10.54 14.95 4.29
C LYS A 56 9.82 13.86 3.52
N GLU A 57 10.35 13.46 2.37
CA GLU A 57 9.81 12.34 1.58
C GLU A 57 9.89 11.02 2.34
N GLN A 58 11.02 10.72 2.97
CA GLN A 58 11.17 9.52 3.79
C GLN A 58 10.18 9.49 4.97
N ASN A 59 10.01 10.62 5.66
CA ASN A 59 9.08 10.71 6.77
C ASN A 59 7.61 10.60 6.32
N ALA A 60 7.26 11.23 5.19
CA ALA A 60 5.94 11.10 4.60
C ALA A 60 5.65 9.64 4.21
N SER A 61 6.60 8.97 3.53
CA SER A 61 6.49 7.55 3.17
C SER A 61 6.32 6.66 4.40
N ARG A 62 7.12 6.85 5.46
CA ARG A 62 6.98 6.11 6.72
C ARG A 62 5.60 6.31 7.36
N SER A 63 5.11 7.54 7.34
CA SER A 63 3.79 7.88 7.89
C SER A 63 2.66 7.20 7.10
N MET A 64 2.77 7.18 5.76
CA MET A 64 1.81 6.49 4.88
C MET A 64 1.81 4.98 5.11
N ILE A 65 3.00 4.35 5.22
CA ILE A 65 3.13 2.92 5.52
C ILE A 65 2.49 2.60 6.88
N LYS A 66 2.74 3.42 7.90
CA LYS A 66 2.14 3.24 9.23
C LYS A 66 0.62 3.38 9.21
N ALA A 67 0.09 4.35 8.45
CA ALA A 67 -1.35 4.58 8.34
C ALA A 67 -2.09 3.50 7.53
N ALA A 68 -1.38 2.78 6.67
CA ALA A 68 -1.95 1.74 5.82
C ALA A 68 -2.34 0.45 6.57
N ALA A 69 -2.01 0.31 7.84
CA ALA A 69 -2.34 -0.84 8.70
C ALA A 69 -1.85 -2.19 8.17
N PHE A 70 -0.71 -2.24 7.51
CA PHE A 70 -0.12 -3.49 7.03
C PHE A 70 0.19 -4.46 8.18
N PRO A 71 -0.01 -5.77 8.02
CA PRO A 71 0.25 -6.77 9.06
C PRO A 71 1.75 -6.93 9.36
N PHE A 72 2.60 -6.57 8.41
CA PHE A 72 4.06 -6.54 8.50
C PHE A 72 4.62 -5.61 7.42
N VAL A 73 5.88 -5.22 7.55
CA VAL A 73 6.59 -4.43 6.54
C VAL A 73 7.62 -5.34 5.86
N LYS A 74 7.22 -5.96 4.74
CA LYS A 74 8.09 -6.75 3.85
C LYS A 74 7.87 -6.27 2.42
N GLU A 75 8.97 -6.01 1.74
CA GLU A 75 8.98 -5.53 0.36
C GLU A 75 9.06 -6.70 -0.63
N LEU A 76 8.91 -6.41 -1.92
CA LEU A 76 8.98 -7.42 -2.97
C LEU A 76 10.34 -8.15 -3.01
N LYS A 77 11.44 -7.44 -2.67
CA LYS A 77 12.78 -8.01 -2.57
C LYS A 77 12.93 -9.08 -1.49
N ASP A 78 12.02 -9.08 -0.50
CA ASP A 78 12.00 -10.04 0.61
C ASP A 78 11.19 -11.31 0.28
N TYR A 79 10.60 -11.38 -0.94
CA TYR A 79 9.85 -12.54 -1.41
C TYR A 79 10.77 -13.57 -2.04
N ASP A 80 10.60 -14.83 -1.66
CA ASP A 80 11.42 -15.94 -2.14
C ASP A 80 10.80 -16.55 -3.42
N PHE A 81 11.17 -16.00 -4.57
CA PHE A 81 10.69 -16.46 -5.88
C PHE A 81 11.21 -17.86 -6.24
N GLU A 82 12.40 -18.25 -5.75
CA GLU A 82 12.93 -19.59 -5.97
C GLU A 82 12.09 -20.67 -5.29
N PHE A 83 11.57 -20.35 -4.10
CA PHE A 83 10.68 -21.25 -3.39
C PHE A 83 9.27 -21.32 -4.03
N GLN A 84 8.84 -20.26 -4.70
CA GLN A 84 7.53 -20.16 -5.36
C GLN A 84 7.66 -19.89 -6.86
N PRO A 85 8.13 -20.87 -7.64
CA PRO A 85 8.40 -20.69 -9.08
C PRO A 85 7.15 -20.47 -9.94
N SER A 86 5.95 -20.69 -9.38
CA SER A 86 4.68 -20.36 -10.05
C SER A 86 4.41 -18.86 -10.15
N VAL A 87 5.13 -18.05 -9.37
CA VAL A 87 4.99 -16.58 -9.39
C VAL A 87 6.01 -15.98 -10.35
N ASN A 88 5.56 -15.28 -11.36
CA ASN A 88 6.44 -14.58 -12.29
C ASN A 88 6.98 -13.30 -11.62
N GLU A 89 8.30 -13.28 -11.36
CA GLU A 89 8.94 -12.13 -10.72
C GLU A 89 8.81 -10.84 -11.53
N GLN A 90 8.91 -10.94 -12.88
CA GLN A 90 8.81 -9.75 -13.73
C GLN A 90 7.40 -9.15 -13.70
N GLU A 91 6.37 -9.97 -13.72
CA GLU A 91 4.98 -9.52 -13.56
C GLU A 91 4.78 -8.83 -12.19
N MET A 92 5.35 -9.39 -11.12
CA MET A 92 5.27 -8.76 -9.81
C MET A 92 6.00 -7.42 -9.75
N ARG A 93 7.15 -7.29 -10.42
CA ARG A 93 7.87 -6.00 -10.55
C ARG A 93 7.06 -4.98 -11.36
N GLU A 94 6.37 -5.42 -12.41
CA GLU A 94 5.50 -4.58 -13.21
C GLU A 94 4.30 -4.08 -12.38
N LEU A 95 3.62 -4.96 -11.65
CA LEU A 95 2.56 -4.56 -10.73
C LEU A 95 3.06 -3.60 -9.63
N ALA A 96 4.27 -3.84 -9.11
CA ALA A 96 4.90 -2.94 -8.12
C ALA A 96 5.33 -1.58 -8.71
N SER A 97 5.38 -1.41 -10.03
CA SER A 97 5.55 -0.11 -10.69
C SER A 97 4.31 0.78 -10.57
N LEU A 98 3.15 0.19 -10.24
CA LEU A 98 1.88 0.84 -9.92
C LEU A 98 1.09 1.39 -11.13
N GLY A 99 1.42 0.99 -12.35
CA GLY A 99 0.67 1.40 -13.55
C GLY A 99 -0.83 1.04 -13.48
N PHE A 100 -1.18 -0.06 -12.81
CA PHE A 100 -2.56 -0.49 -12.59
C PHE A 100 -3.39 0.52 -11.77
N LEU A 101 -2.76 1.31 -10.88
CA LEU A 101 -3.46 2.33 -10.11
C LEU A 101 -3.95 3.49 -10.99
N GLU A 102 -3.22 3.83 -12.05
CA GLU A 102 -3.62 4.90 -12.97
C GLU A 102 -4.82 4.51 -13.81
N LYS A 103 -4.95 3.23 -14.10
CA LYS A 103 -6.06 2.63 -14.87
C LYS A 103 -7.23 2.19 -13.98
N ASN A 104 -7.11 2.31 -12.65
CA ASN A 104 -8.07 1.79 -11.69
C ASN A 104 -8.32 0.26 -11.81
N GLU A 105 -7.31 -0.49 -12.26
CA GLU A 105 -7.37 -1.95 -12.37
C GLU A 105 -7.20 -2.60 -11.00
N ASN A 106 -7.74 -3.80 -10.85
CA ASN A 106 -7.64 -4.60 -9.64
C ASN A 106 -6.52 -5.65 -9.75
N ILE A 107 -6.15 -6.24 -8.61
CA ILE A 107 -5.27 -7.41 -8.57
C ILE A 107 -5.95 -8.48 -7.72
N VAL A 108 -5.97 -9.72 -8.20
CA VAL A 108 -6.49 -10.85 -7.43
C VAL A 108 -5.41 -11.91 -7.31
N PHE A 109 -4.91 -12.12 -6.08
CA PHE A 109 -4.03 -13.23 -5.76
C PHE A 109 -4.84 -14.45 -5.36
N LEU A 110 -4.76 -15.52 -6.14
CA LEU A 110 -5.50 -16.76 -5.95
C LEU A 110 -4.54 -17.92 -5.64
N GLY A 111 -4.83 -18.73 -4.64
CA GLY A 111 -4.05 -19.94 -4.37
C GLY A 111 -4.15 -20.44 -2.93
N PRO A 112 -3.54 -21.60 -2.61
CA PRO A 112 -3.67 -22.23 -1.30
C PRO A 112 -3.04 -21.38 -0.17
N SER A 113 -3.31 -21.79 1.07
CA SER A 113 -2.74 -21.09 2.23
C SER A 113 -1.21 -21.24 2.28
N GLY A 114 -0.52 -20.17 2.69
CA GLY A 114 0.92 -20.16 2.92
C GLY A 114 1.80 -19.95 1.68
N VAL A 115 1.25 -19.77 0.47
CA VAL A 115 2.03 -19.55 -0.78
C VAL A 115 2.53 -18.11 -0.97
N GLY A 116 2.21 -17.19 -0.04
CA GLY A 116 2.75 -15.82 -0.07
C GLY A 116 1.81 -14.74 -0.63
N LYS A 117 0.52 -15.03 -0.86
CA LYS A 117 -0.46 -14.03 -1.37
C LYS A 117 -0.45 -12.72 -0.59
N THR A 118 -0.59 -12.81 0.74
CA THR A 118 -0.58 -11.64 1.65
C THR A 118 0.74 -10.87 1.59
N HIS A 119 1.88 -11.59 1.38
CA HIS A 119 3.18 -10.93 1.23
C HIS A 119 3.21 -10.09 -0.05
N LEU A 120 2.82 -10.67 -1.19
CA LEU A 120 2.80 -9.95 -2.48
C LEU A 120 1.83 -8.77 -2.43
N ALA A 121 0.61 -8.96 -1.92
CA ALA A 121 -0.36 -7.89 -1.75
C ALA A 121 0.18 -6.75 -0.87
N THR A 122 0.82 -7.09 0.25
CA THR A 122 1.42 -6.12 1.17
C THR A 122 2.62 -5.40 0.53
N SER A 123 3.48 -6.11 -0.21
CA SER A 123 4.65 -5.50 -0.86
C SER A 123 4.28 -4.48 -1.93
N ILE A 124 3.25 -4.77 -2.75
CA ILE A 124 2.67 -3.81 -3.71
C ILE A 124 2.03 -2.63 -2.97
N GLY A 125 1.31 -2.90 -1.87
CA GLY A 125 0.74 -1.85 -1.03
C GLY A 125 1.80 -0.93 -0.42
N ILE A 126 2.93 -1.47 0.03
CA ILE A 126 4.07 -0.69 0.53
C ILE A 126 4.67 0.17 -0.60
N ALA A 127 4.82 -0.38 -1.80
CA ALA A 127 5.28 0.38 -2.96
C ALA A 127 4.34 1.56 -3.26
N ALA A 128 3.01 1.34 -3.20
CA ALA A 128 2.00 2.38 -3.37
C ALA A 128 2.08 3.45 -2.28
N ALA A 129 2.20 3.05 -1.01
CA ALA A 129 2.34 3.98 0.12
C ALA A 129 3.62 4.83 0.01
N LYS A 130 4.74 4.25 -0.43
CA LYS A 130 6.00 4.96 -0.69
C LYS A 130 5.86 6.03 -1.79
N LYS A 131 4.96 5.81 -2.75
CA LYS A 131 4.60 6.77 -3.81
C LYS A 131 3.42 7.67 -3.43
N HIS A 132 3.15 7.80 -2.13
CA HIS A 132 2.08 8.62 -1.55
C HIS A 132 0.66 8.29 -2.02
N ALA A 133 0.43 7.10 -2.60
CA ALA A 133 -0.91 6.62 -2.85
C ALA A 133 -1.58 6.20 -1.52
N SER A 134 -2.76 6.78 -1.23
CA SER A 134 -3.50 6.42 -0.01
C SER A 134 -3.89 4.94 -0.05
N THR A 135 -3.27 4.15 0.82
CA THR A 135 -3.40 2.69 0.86
C THR A 135 -3.95 2.25 2.21
N TYR A 136 -4.79 1.23 2.21
CA TYR A 136 -5.26 0.61 3.45
C TYR A 136 -5.36 -0.90 3.29
N PHE A 137 -4.87 -1.62 4.30
CA PHE A 137 -4.96 -3.08 4.38
C PHE A 137 -6.00 -3.48 5.42
N ILE A 138 -6.84 -4.45 5.09
CA ILE A 138 -7.82 -5.00 6.03
C ILE A 138 -8.10 -6.46 5.67
N LYS A 139 -8.29 -7.31 6.67
CA LYS A 139 -8.84 -8.65 6.45
C LYS A 139 -10.33 -8.57 6.11
N CYS A 140 -10.79 -9.45 5.23
CA CYS A 140 -12.19 -9.47 4.79
C CYS A 140 -13.17 -9.55 5.97
N ASN A 141 -12.90 -10.43 6.93
CA ASN A 141 -13.76 -10.57 8.11
C ASN A 141 -13.83 -9.28 8.94
N ASP A 142 -12.69 -8.61 9.16
CA ASP A 142 -12.64 -7.38 9.94
C ASP A 142 -13.35 -6.22 9.20
N LEU A 143 -13.26 -6.21 7.87
CA LEU A 143 -14.00 -5.27 7.03
C LEU A 143 -15.51 -5.45 7.22
N LEU A 144 -16.00 -6.68 7.08
CA LEU A 144 -17.43 -7.01 7.23
C LEU A 144 -17.94 -6.67 8.64
N GLN A 145 -17.20 -7.03 9.68
CA GLN A 145 -17.55 -6.66 11.06
C GLN A 145 -17.66 -5.15 11.25
N GLN A 146 -16.73 -4.36 10.67
CA GLN A 146 -16.77 -2.90 10.76
C GLN A 146 -17.95 -2.30 9.98
N LEU A 147 -18.30 -2.85 8.82
CA LEU A 147 -19.47 -2.41 8.03
C LEU A 147 -20.76 -2.74 8.77
N LYS A 148 -20.90 -3.95 9.28
CA LYS A 148 -22.06 -4.41 10.06
C LYS A 148 -22.27 -3.55 11.32
N ARG A 149 -21.20 -3.30 12.08
CA ARG A 149 -21.26 -2.41 13.23
C ARG A 149 -21.71 -1.00 12.83
N ALA A 150 -21.17 -0.46 11.75
CA ALA A 150 -21.55 0.86 11.26
C ALA A 150 -23.01 0.91 10.79
N GLN A 151 -23.55 -0.18 10.25
CA GLN A 151 -24.96 -0.31 9.90
C GLN A 151 -25.85 -0.25 11.15
N LEU A 152 -25.53 -1.03 12.20
CA LEU A 152 -26.26 -0.99 13.47
C LEU A 152 -26.23 0.39 14.14
N GLU A 153 -25.17 1.15 13.93
CA GLU A 153 -24.98 2.50 14.48
C GLU A 153 -25.52 3.61 13.53
N ASN A 154 -26.23 3.25 12.46
CA ASN A 154 -26.72 4.20 11.43
C ASN A 154 -25.61 5.07 10.79
N ARG A 155 -24.40 4.51 10.65
CA ARG A 155 -23.22 5.20 10.09
C ARG A 155 -22.62 4.48 8.88
N LEU A 156 -23.39 3.56 8.25
CA LEU A 156 -22.90 2.73 7.13
C LEU A 156 -22.34 3.56 5.99
N ASP A 157 -23.07 4.59 5.54
CA ASP A 157 -22.60 5.45 4.43
C ASP A 157 -21.25 6.11 4.70
N ALA A 158 -21.05 6.60 5.92
CA ALA A 158 -19.76 7.18 6.31
C ALA A 158 -18.64 6.15 6.30
N ARG A 159 -18.94 4.90 6.71
CA ARG A 159 -17.95 3.81 6.73
C ARG A 159 -17.63 3.29 5.34
N LEU A 160 -18.62 3.14 4.48
CA LEU A 160 -18.42 2.80 3.07
C LEU A 160 -17.58 3.87 2.36
N LYS A 161 -17.91 5.16 2.53
CA LYS A 161 -17.12 6.29 2.02
C LYS A 161 -15.69 6.29 2.57
N HIS A 162 -15.49 5.91 3.82
CA HIS A 162 -14.14 5.79 4.41
C HIS A 162 -13.29 4.78 3.66
N PHE A 163 -13.79 3.56 3.39
CA PHE A 163 -13.04 2.54 2.66
C PHE A 163 -12.97 2.82 1.16
N SER A 164 -14.01 3.43 0.58
CA SER A 164 -14.02 3.73 -0.86
C SER A 164 -13.05 4.84 -1.27
N LYS A 165 -12.63 5.73 -0.37
CA LYS A 165 -11.73 6.85 -0.69
C LYS A 165 -10.26 6.45 -0.91
N TYR A 166 -9.81 5.32 -0.34
CA TYR A 166 -8.43 4.86 -0.53
C TYR A 166 -8.15 4.56 -1.99
N ARG A 167 -7.02 5.09 -2.51
CA ARG A 167 -6.62 4.81 -3.87
C ARG A 167 -6.37 3.32 -4.08
N LEU A 168 -5.78 2.67 -3.09
CA LEU A 168 -5.59 1.23 -3.04
C LEU A 168 -6.18 0.66 -1.75
N LEU A 169 -7.14 -0.25 -1.87
CA LEU A 169 -7.66 -1.03 -0.75
C LEU A 169 -7.20 -2.48 -0.91
N ILE A 170 -6.55 -3.03 0.11
CA ILE A 170 -6.15 -4.44 0.14
C ILE A 170 -7.11 -5.17 1.06
N ILE A 171 -7.86 -6.12 0.51
CA ILE A 171 -8.77 -6.98 1.25
C ILE A 171 -8.19 -8.40 1.25
N ASP A 172 -7.70 -8.81 2.40
CA ASP A 172 -7.01 -10.09 2.57
C ASP A 172 -7.95 -11.19 3.08
N GLU A 173 -7.68 -12.44 2.72
CA GLU A 173 -8.38 -13.63 3.20
C GLU A 173 -9.87 -13.69 2.81
N LEU A 174 -10.24 -13.24 1.60
CA LEU A 174 -11.62 -13.45 1.11
C LEU A 174 -11.91 -14.94 0.92
N GLY A 175 -13.07 -15.41 1.42
CA GLY A 175 -13.52 -16.79 1.30
C GLY A 175 -13.00 -17.73 2.37
N TYR A 176 -12.23 -17.26 3.36
CA TYR A 176 -11.82 -18.11 4.50
C TYR A 176 -12.97 -18.47 5.43
N LEU A 177 -13.98 -17.64 5.51
CA LEU A 177 -15.22 -17.87 6.25
C LEU A 177 -16.40 -17.61 5.34
N PRO A 178 -17.50 -18.39 5.49
CA PRO A 178 -18.73 -18.15 4.72
C PRO A 178 -19.30 -16.76 5.08
N ILE A 179 -19.74 -16.04 4.07
CA ILE A 179 -20.29 -14.69 4.18
C ILE A 179 -21.82 -14.83 4.09
N ASN A 180 -22.56 -14.38 5.10
CA ASN A 180 -24.02 -14.44 5.08
C ASN A 180 -24.60 -13.38 4.10
N LYS A 181 -25.89 -13.45 3.84
CA LYS A 181 -26.59 -12.59 2.87
C LYS A 181 -26.43 -11.09 3.15
N GLU A 182 -26.52 -10.71 4.42
CA GLU A 182 -26.42 -9.31 4.84
C GLU A 182 -24.99 -8.78 4.58
N ASP A 183 -23.98 -9.53 5.03
CA ASP A 183 -22.58 -9.20 4.86
C ASP A 183 -22.17 -9.19 3.36
N SER A 184 -22.75 -10.07 2.54
CA SER A 184 -22.57 -10.09 1.07
C SER A 184 -23.06 -8.78 0.43
N ASN A 185 -24.21 -8.29 0.86
CA ASN A 185 -24.75 -7.01 0.38
C ASN A 185 -23.87 -5.82 0.81
N LEU A 186 -23.33 -5.84 2.03
CA LEU A 186 -22.42 -4.80 2.51
C LEU A 186 -21.10 -4.80 1.71
N PHE A 187 -20.57 -5.98 1.45
CA PHE A 187 -19.37 -6.12 0.63
C PHE A 187 -19.61 -5.64 -0.80
N PHE A 188 -20.73 -6.05 -1.41
CA PHE A 188 -21.13 -5.60 -2.74
C PHE A 188 -21.20 -4.07 -2.84
N GLN A 189 -21.85 -3.40 -1.87
CA GLN A 189 -21.93 -1.94 -1.87
C GLN A 189 -20.56 -1.27 -1.87
N LEU A 190 -19.60 -1.81 -1.10
CA LEU A 190 -18.23 -1.28 -1.10
C LEU A 190 -17.55 -1.47 -2.45
N ILE A 191 -17.65 -2.67 -3.04
CA ILE A 191 -17.04 -2.98 -4.34
C ILE A 191 -17.66 -2.10 -5.44
N ASP A 192 -18.96 -1.93 -5.44
CA ASP A 192 -19.67 -1.06 -6.39
C ASP A 192 -19.24 0.41 -6.29
N MET A 193 -19.05 0.92 -5.08
CA MET A 193 -18.54 2.29 -4.89
C MET A 193 -17.12 2.48 -5.41
N ARG A 194 -16.31 1.41 -5.46
CA ARG A 194 -14.92 1.43 -5.91
C ARG A 194 -14.75 1.09 -7.39
N TYR A 195 -15.73 0.41 -7.97
CA TYR A 195 -15.71 -0.07 -9.35
C TYR A 195 -15.32 1.05 -10.33
N GLU A 196 -14.32 0.81 -11.16
CA GLU A 196 -13.71 1.74 -12.16
C GLU A 196 -13.18 3.08 -11.60
N LYS A 197 -13.24 3.28 -10.30
CA LYS A 197 -12.81 4.54 -9.65
C LYS A 197 -11.54 4.40 -8.83
N LYS A 198 -11.32 3.21 -8.27
CA LYS A 198 -10.22 2.92 -7.34
C LYS A 198 -9.80 1.47 -7.46
N SER A 199 -8.51 1.21 -7.28
CA SER A 199 -7.96 -0.16 -7.34
C SER A 199 -8.15 -0.92 -6.02
N THR A 200 -8.43 -2.22 -6.16
CA THR A 200 -8.53 -3.15 -5.04
C THR A 200 -7.60 -4.33 -5.27
N ILE A 201 -6.83 -4.71 -4.25
CA ILE A 201 -6.12 -5.98 -4.23
C ILE A 201 -6.90 -6.94 -3.36
N LEU A 202 -7.19 -8.13 -3.88
CA LEU A 202 -7.83 -9.22 -3.15
C LEU A 202 -6.89 -10.40 -3.02
N THR A 203 -6.90 -11.06 -1.88
CA THR A 203 -6.31 -12.39 -1.74
C THR A 203 -7.39 -13.40 -1.40
N THR A 204 -7.38 -14.55 -2.06
CA THR A 204 -8.34 -15.64 -1.85
C THR A 204 -7.68 -17.00 -2.02
N ASN A 205 -8.20 -17.99 -1.34
CA ASN A 205 -7.86 -19.41 -1.56
C ASN A 205 -8.95 -20.16 -2.34
N MET A 206 -10.07 -19.51 -2.64
CA MET A 206 -11.21 -20.11 -3.32
C MET A 206 -11.16 -19.78 -4.82
N ASN A 207 -11.38 -20.79 -5.67
CA ASN A 207 -11.57 -20.58 -7.10
C ASN A 207 -12.84 -19.76 -7.37
N PHE A 208 -12.87 -19.03 -8.48
CA PHE A 208 -14.01 -18.16 -8.80
C PHE A 208 -15.34 -18.91 -8.94
N ASN A 209 -15.31 -20.15 -9.43
CA ASN A 209 -16.49 -21.00 -9.53
C ASN A 209 -17.03 -21.48 -8.16
N GLU A 210 -16.27 -21.25 -7.08
CA GLU A 210 -16.67 -21.61 -5.71
C GLU A 210 -17.22 -20.39 -4.93
N TRP A 211 -17.21 -19.21 -5.54
CA TRP A 211 -17.63 -17.96 -4.87
C TRP A 211 -19.13 -17.94 -4.56
N ASP A 212 -19.94 -18.70 -5.32
CA ASP A 212 -21.35 -18.90 -4.98
C ASP A 212 -21.54 -19.51 -3.59
N GLY A 213 -20.59 -20.37 -3.17
CA GLY A 213 -20.56 -20.93 -1.82
C GLY A 213 -19.98 -20.01 -0.75
N VAL A 214 -19.19 -19.01 -1.16
CA VAL A 214 -18.63 -17.99 -0.24
C VAL A 214 -19.68 -16.95 0.10
N PHE A 215 -20.33 -16.41 -0.94
CA PHE A 215 -21.41 -15.45 -0.80
C PHE A 215 -22.73 -16.20 -0.80
N TYR A 216 -23.58 -15.95 0.16
CA TYR A 216 -24.86 -16.65 0.37
C TYR A 216 -25.78 -16.70 -0.87
N ASP A 217 -25.61 -15.80 -1.82
CA ASP A 217 -26.47 -15.60 -2.98
C ASP A 217 -25.63 -15.56 -4.26
N ALA A 218 -25.86 -16.48 -5.18
CA ALA A 218 -25.16 -16.58 -6.46
C ALA A 218 -25.29 -15.31 -7.32
N VAL A 219 -26.42 -14.61 -7.26
CA VAL A 219 -26.61 -13.34 -8.01
C VAL A 219 -25.68 -12.26 -7.47
N VAL A 220 -25.58 -12.15 -6.14
CA VAL A 220 -24.68 -11.18 -5.50
C VAL A 220 -23.22 -11.58 -5.73
N ALA A 221 -22.88 -12.87 -5.66
CA ALA A 221 -21.55 -13.39 -5.95
C ALA A 221 -21.11 -13.03 -7.38
N ASN A 222 -21.94 -13.29 -8.37
CA ASN A 222 -21.69 -12.96 -9.77
C ASN A 222 -21.53 -11.45 -9.99
N ALA A 223 -22.36 -10.64 -9.34
CA ALA A 223 -22.26 -9.18 -9.44
C ALA A 223 -20.98 -8.62 -8.80
N ILE A 224 -20.48 -9.26 -7.73
CA ILE A 224 -19.19 -8.92 -7.11
C ILE A 224 -18.04 -9.34 -8.04
N MET A 225 -18.07 -10.57 -8.54
CA MET A 225 -17.04 -11.09 -9.48
C MET A 225 -16.93 -10.24 -10.73
N ASP A 226 -18.06 -9.91 -11.35
CA ASP A 226 -18.09 -9.06 -12.55
C ASP A 226 -17.33 -7.76 -12.31
N ARG A 227 -17.59 -7.04 -11.22
CA ARG A 227 -16.93 -5.78 -10.91
C ARG A 227 -15.47 -5.91 -10.54
N ILE A 228 -15.10 -6.98 -9.85
CA ILE A 228 -13.71 -7.19 -9.43
C ILE A 228 -12.84 -7.63 -10.60
N LEU A 229 -13.35 -8.53 -11.45
CA LEU A 229 -12.59 -9.17 -12.52
C LEU A 229 -12.64 -8.41 -13.85
N HIS A 230 -13.56 -7.48 -14.02
CA HIS A 230 -13.72 -6.72 -15.28
C HIS A 230 -12.39 -6.09 -15.75
N HIS A 231 -11.65 -5.50 -14.85
CA HIS A 231 -10.32 -4.94 -15.09
C HIS A 231 -9.37 -5.42 -14.02
N ALA A 232 -8.95 -6.69 -14.07
CA ALA A 232 -8.11 -7.27 -13.03
C ALA A 232 -6.93 -8.06 -13.58
N HIS A 233 -5.79 -7.92 -12.90
CA HIS A 233 -4.67 -8.84 -13.01
C HIS A 233 -4.92 -10.01 -12.06
N VAL A 234 -5.19 -11.20 -12.61
CA VAL A 234 -5.38 -12.42 -11.83
C VAL A 234 -4.06 -13.17 -11.77
N VAL A 235 -3.53 -13.33 -10.56
CA VAL A 235 -2.25 -13.99 -10.29
C VAL A 235 -2.51 -15.31 -9.56
N PRO A 236 -2.60 -16.44 -10.28
CA PRO A 236 -2.73 -17.74 -9.66
C PRO A 236 -1.38 -18.20 -9.09
N ILE A 237 -1.36 -18.60 -7.83
CA ILE A 237 -0.17 -19.07 -7.14
C ILE A 237 -0.40 -20.50 -6.69
N SER A 238 0.47 -21.41 -7.15
CA SER A 238 0.45 -22.81 -6.78
C SER A 238 1.78 -23.21 -6.14
N GLY A 239 1.77 -24.19 -5.25
CA GLY A 239 3.01 -24.67 -4.64
C GLY A 239 2.89 -25.00 -3.17
N LYS A 240 4.05 -25.22 -2.55
CA LYS A 240 4.14 -25.59 -1.13
C LYS A 240 3.96 -24.36 -0.22
N SER A 241 3.43 -24.61 0.98
CA SER A 241 3.33 -23.55 1.98
C SER A 241 4.72 -23.13 2.46
N TYR A 242 5.04 -21.85 2.32
CA TYR A 242 6.28 -21.27 2.86
C TYR A 242 6.35 -21.37 4.40
N ARG A 243 5.18 -21.37 5.08
CA ARG A 243 5.10 -21.53 6.53
C ARG A 243 5.60 -22.90 7.01
N LEU A 244 5.60 -23.89 6.11
CA LEU A 244 6.08 -25.26 6.38
C LEU A 244 7.48 -25.51 5.82
N LYS A 245 8.17 -24.49 5.29
CA LYS A 245 9.48 -24.63 4.63
C LYS A 245 10.50 -25.39 5.49
N ASP A 246 10.55 -25.06 6.78
CA ASP A 246 11.52 -25.65 7.71
C ASP A 246 11.10 -27.06 8.22
N HIS A 247 9.82 -27.45 8.02
CA HIS A 247 9.29 -28.77 8.35
C HIS A 247 9.32 -29.75 7.18
N LEU A 248 9.66 -29.28 5.97
CA LEU A 248 9.69 -30.08 4.73
C LEU A 248 11.13 -30.46 4.33
N ARG A 249 12.10 -30.20 5.22
CA ARG A 249 13.51 -30.64 5.08
C ARG A 249 13.73 -32.01 5.68
#